data_66c492de064954f3ad28105b6fe787ed
#
_entry.id   66c492de064954f3ad28105b6fe787ed
#
_cell.length_a   1.000
_cell.length_b   1.000
_cell.length_c   1.000
_cell.angle_alpha   90.00
_cell.angle_beta   90.00
_cell.angle_gamma   90.00
#
_symmetry.space_group_name_H-M   'P 1'
#
loop_
_entity.id
_entity.type
_entity.pdbx_description
1 polymer ?
#
loop_
_entity_poly.entity_id
_entity_poly.type
_entity_poly.pdbx_seq_one_letter_code
_entity_poly.pdbx_strand_id
1 'polypeptide(L)'
;MSDAIDRDARSYRLTSIDFLRGLVIVIMAIDHARDFFLVGTVQDPMNQPDVSASIYLTRWITHFCAPTFVFLAGTSAGLMGTRKSPPQLGTFLFKRGMWLIFVEVAIISTSVTFAPLGIAELGGATLVFLQVIWAIGVSMVVLGALQFLGPRTCLWLGVLILVGHNLLDPLWPAPDLTSGSSAWEALLFYQGSFLIGPFFVLVAYPLLAWIGVMLLGFGSA
;
A
#
# COMPACT_ATOMS: atom_id res chain seq x y z
N MET A 1 -3.43 41.78 6.41
CA MET A 1 -3.34 41.35 4.99
C MET A 1 -2.44 40.08 4.85
N SER A 2 -1.38 39.96 5.62
CA SER A 2 -0.51 38.76 5.66
C SER A 2 -1.24 37.49 6.10
N ASP A 3 -2.06 37.55 7.16
CA ASP A 3 -2.78 36.38 7.70
C ASP A 3 -3.92 35.84 6.80
N ALA A 4 -4.45 36.66 5.92
CA ALA A 4 -5.46 36.22 4.95
C ALA A 4 -4.83 35.43 3.80
N ILE A 5 -3.66 35.89 3.32
CA ILE A 5 -2.89 35.22 2.27
C ILE A 5 -2.38 33.86 2.75
N ASP A 6 -1.94 33.79 4.02
CA ASP A 6 -1.43 32.54 4.61
C ASP A 6 -2.56 31.52 4.88
N ARG A 7 -3.77 31.95 5.21
CA ARG A 7 -4.96 31.08 5.30
C ARG A 7 -5.41 30.57 3.94
N ASP A 8 -5.37 31.40 2.91
CA ASP A 8 -5.77 31.03 1.56
C ASP A 8 -4.80 29.99 0.95
N ALA A 9 -3.49 30.17 1.16
CA ALA A 9 -2.47 29.20 0.75
C ALA A 9 -2.61 27.85 1.45
N ARG A 10 -3.03 27.82 2.72
CA ARG A 10 -3.27 26.59 3.47
C ARG A 10 -4.55 25.87 3.05
N SER A 11 -5.61 26.61 2.74
CA SER A 11 -6.86 26.03 2.21
C SER A 11 -6.62 25.43 0.81
N TYR A 12 -5.86 26.12 -0.04
CA TYR A 12 -5.49 25.64 -1.37
C TYR A 12 -4.68 24.33 -1.32
N ARG A 13 -3.71 24.20 -0.41
CA ARG A 13 -2.91 22.96 -0.26
C ARG A 13 -3.77 21.75 0.15
N LEU A 14 -4.67 21.92 1.10
CA LEU A 14 -5.58 20.87 1.54
C LEU A 14 -6.52 20.44 0.41
N THR A 15 -7.08 21.40 -0.32
CA THR A 15 -7.96 21.14 -1.46
C THR A 15 -7.23 20.36 -2.57
N SER A 16 -5.96 20.68 -2.85
CA SER A 16 -5.17 19.98 -3.87
C SER A 16 -4.91 18.51 -3.50
N ILE A 17 -4.61 18.23 -2.23
CA ILE A 17 -4.40 16.85 -1.74
C ILE A 17 -5.69 16.05 -1.83
N ASP A 18 -6.81 16.65 -1.43
CA ASP A 18 -8.11 15.98 -1.46
C ASP A 18 -8.58 15.76 -2.91
N PHE A 19 -8.33 16.71 -3.80
CA PHE A 19 -8.57 16.55 -5.23
C PHE A 19 -7.75 15.40 -5.83
N LEU A 20 -6.43 15.36 -5.55
CA LEU A 20 -5.56 14.26 -6.01
C LEU A 20 -6.03 12.90 -5.49
N ARG A 21 -6.43 12.82 -4.23
CA ARG A 21 -6.99 11.59 -3.67
C ARG A 21 -8.26 11.16 -4.40
N GLY A 22 -9.17 12.10 -4.64
CA GLY A 22 -10.40 11.84 -5.38
C GLY A 22 -10.11 11.34 -6.79
N LEU A 23 -9.19 11.98 -7.51
CA LEU A 23 -8.77 11.57 -8.84
C LEU A 23 -8.18 10.14 -8.84
N VAL A 24 -7.29 9.85 -7.90
CA VAL A 24 -6.67 8.52 -7.77
C VAL A 24 -7.72 7.46 -7.47
N ILE A 25 -8.73 7.74 -6.63
CA ILE A 25 -9.84 6.81 -6.35
C ILE A 25 -10.63 6.52 -7.63
N VAL A 26 -10.94 7.53 -8.43
CA VAL A 26 -11.67 7.35 -9.71
C VAL A 26 -10.85 6.48 -10.68
N ILE A 27 -9.55 6.75 -10.82
CA ILE A 27 -8.67 5.94 -11.68
C ILE A 27 -8.56 4.50 -11.15
N MET A 28 -8.44 4.32 -9.84
CA MET A 28 -8.38 2.99 -9.21
C MET A 28 -9.68 2.20 -9.41
N ALA A 29 -10.83 2.86 -9.47
CA ALA A 29 -12.10 2.20 -9.78
C ALA A 29 -12.10 1.56 -11.18
N ILE A 30 -11.39 2.13 -12.15
CA ILE A 30 -11.21 1.56 -13.48
C ILE A 30 -10.41 0.25 -13.42
N ASP A 31 -9.38 0.21 -12.60
CA ASP A 31 -8.54 -0.99 -12.39
C ASP A 31 -9.38 -2.13 -11.81
N HIS A 32 -10.12 -1.85 -10.74
CA HIS A 32 -11.00 -2.84 -10.12
C HIS A 32 -12.13 -3.29 -11.05
N ALA A 33 -12.75 -2.36 -11.81
CA ALA A 33 -13.75 -2.73 -12.78
C ALA A 33 -13.18 -3.68 -13.85
N ARG A 34 -11.95 -3.42 -14.32
CA ARG A 34 -11.27 -4.33 -15.24
C ARG A 34 -11.08 -5.71 -14.61
N ASP A 35 -10.53 -5.78 -13.39
CA ASP A 35 -10.20 -7.03 -12.72
C ASP A 35 -11.46 -7.89 -12.43
N PHE A 36 -12.60 -7.26 -12.17
CA PHE A 36 -13.85 -7.96 -11.91
C PHE A 36 -14.66 -8.35 -13.17
N PHE A 37 -14.55 -7.56 -14.24
CA PHE A 37 -15.43 -7.73 -15.42
C PHE A 37 -14.71 -8.24 -16.67
N LEU A 38 -13.39 -8.18 -16.75
CA LEU A 38 -12.64 -8.75 -17.88
C LEU A 38 -12.41 -10.24 -17.64
N VAL A 39 -13.23 -11.04 -18.29
CA VAL A 39 -13.14 -12.51 -18.24
C VAL A 39 -11.84 -12.97 -18.92
N GLY A 40 -11.03 -13.77 -18.21
CA GLY A 40 -9.81 -14.39 -18.75
C GLY A 40 -8.48 -13.71 -18.39
N THR A 41 -8.49 -12.61 -17.67
CA THR A 41 -7.25 -11.95 -17.19
C THR A 41 -6.88 -12.37 -15.76
N VAL A 42 -6.49 -13.63 -15.59
CA VAL A 42 -5.89 -14.09 -14.31
C VAL A 42 -4.46 -13.56 -14.15
N GLN A 43 -3.83 -13.08 -15.22
CA GLN A 43 -2.46 -12.58 -15.23
C GLN A 43 -2.44 -11.07 -15.47
N ASP A 44 -1.42 -10.39 -14.88
CA ASP A 44 -1.24 -8.95 -15.10
C ASP A 44 -1.12 -8.66 -16.60
N PRO A 45 -1.96 -7.78 -17.17
CA PRO A 45 -1.93 -7.45 -18.60
C PRO A 45 -0.57 -6.94 -19.10
N MET A 46 0.26 -6.37 -18.22
CA MET A 46 1.59 -5.90 -18.59
C MET A 46 2.56 -7.03 -18.95
N ASN A 47 2.28 -8.25 -18.51
CA ASN A 47 3.12 -9.43 -18.75
C ASN A 47 2.62 -10.32 -19.90
N GLN A 48 1.57 -9.90 -20.63
CA GLN A 48 0.99 -10.68 -21.72
C GLN A 48 1.43 -10.12 -23.07
N PRO A 49 1.99 -10.95 -23.97
CA PRO A 49 2.47 -10.50 -25.28
C PRO A 49 1.36 -10.01 -26.23
N ASP A 50 0.12 -10.53 -26.06
CA ASP A 50 -1.00 -10.27 -26.98
C ASP A 50 -2.05 -9.29 -26.39
N VAL A 51 -1.69 -8.54 -25.36
CA VAL A 51 -2.59 -7.56 -24.76
C VAL A 51 -2.84 -6.37 -25.69
N SER A 52 -4.10 -5.91 -25.78
CA SER A 52 -4.41 -4.69 -26.54
C SER A 52 -3.75 -3.46 -25.92
N ALA A 53 -3.34 -2.50 -26.78
CA ALA A 53 -2.71 -1.26 -26.32
C ALA A 53 -3.58 -0.49 -25.33
N SER A 54 -4.91 -0.53 -25.46
CA SER A 54 -5.84 0.14 -24.54
C SER A 54 -5.79 -0.48 -23.15
N ILE A 55 -5.79 -1.80 -23.03
CA ILE A 55 -5.71 -2.52 -21.74
C ILE A 55 -4.36 -2.29 -21.11
N TYR A 56 -3.26 -2.38 -21.89
CA TYR A 56 -1.91 -2.09 -21.43
C TYR A 56 -1.78 -0.67 -20.86
N LEU A 57 -2.21 0.35 -21.62
CA LEU A 57 -2.14 1.76 -21.18
C LEU A 57 -3.01 2.02 -19.95
N THR A 58 -4.19 1.42 -19.88
CA THR A 58 -5.05 1.53 -18.70
C THR A 58 -4.34 0.97 -17.48
N ARG A 59 -3.75 -0.22 -17.59
CA ARG A 59 -3.00 -0.85 -16.50
C ARG A 59 -1.78 -0.02 -16.10
N TRP A 60 -1.06 0.53 -17.09
CA TRP A 60 0.10 1.38 -16.84
C TRP A 60 -0.28 2.63 -16.01
N ILE A 61 -1.40 3.29 -16.36
CA ILE A 61 -1.89 4.46 -15.63
C ILE A 61 -2.32 4.06 -14.21
N THR A 62 -3.07 2.98 -14.06
CA THR A 62 -3.58 2.54 -12.75
C THR A 62 -2.48 2.04 -11.81
N HIS A 63 -1.33 1.64 -12.37
CA HIS A 63 -0.17 1.22 -11.58
C HIS A 63 0.35 2.32 -10.64
N PHE A 64 0.16 3.59 -10.99
CA PHE A 64 0.55 4.72 -10.14
C PHE A 64 -0.43 5.02 -9.00
N CYS A 65 -1.63 4.42 -8.99
CA CYS A 65 -2.65 4.72 -7.99
C CYS A 65 -2.21 4.35 -6.57
N ALA A 66 -1.72 3.14 -6.36
CA ALA A 66 -1.32 2.67 -5.05
C ALA A 66 -0.12 3.46 -4.47
N PRO A 67 1.00 3.69 -5.21
CA PRO A 67 2.09 4.53 -4.73
C PRO A 67 1.64 5.94 -4.38
N THR A 68 0.82 6.56 -5.22
CA THR A 68 0.30 7.92 -4.96
C THR A 68 -0.55 7.94 -3.70
N PHE A 69 -1.39 6.94 -3.49
CA PHE A 69 -2.26 6.85 -2.31
C PHE A 69 -1.46 6.72 -1.02
N VAL A 70 -0.44 5.86 -1.00
CA VAL A 70 0.46 5.67 0.14
C VAL A 70 1.28 6.93 0.41
N PHE A 71 1.82 7.56 -0.64
CA PHE A 71 2.55 8.84 -0.54
C PHE A 71 1.67 9.94 0.07
N LEU A 72 0.44 10.12 -0.44
CA LEU A 72 -0.50 11.12 0.08
C LEU A 72 -0.94 10.82 1.52
N ALA A 73 -0.98 9.56 1.93
CA ALA A 73 -1.23 9.18 3.32
C ALA A 73 -0.07 9.65 4.23
N GLY A 74 1.18 9.44 3.79
CA GLY A 74 2.38 9.95 4.46
C GLY A 74 2.40 11.47 4.54
N THR A 75 2.16 12.16 3.41
CA THR A 75 2.07 13.64 3.36
C THR A 75 1.03 14.19 4.33
N SER A 76 -0.12 13.53 4.41
CA SER A 76 -1.18 13.94 5.33
C SER A 76 -0.80 13.74 6.80
N ALA A 77 -0.04 12.69 7.10
CA ALA A 77 0.52 12.49 8.43
C ALA A 77 1.55 13.57 8.76
N GLY A 78 2.39 13.99 7.81
CA GLY A 78 3.34 15.09 7.96
C GLY A 78 2.64 16.43 8.25
N LEU A 79 1.63 16.77 7.45
CA LEU A 79 0.81 17.96 7.69
C LEU A 79 0.06 17.92 9.03
N MET A 80 -0.36 16.73 9.48
CA MET A 80 -0.96 16.57 10.81
C MET A 80 0.08 16.77 11.92
N GLY A 81 1.33 16.38 11.69
CA GLY A 81 2.45 16.57 12.61
C GLY A 81 2.76 18.04 12.90
N THR A 82 2.39 18.98 12.02
CA THR A 82 2.49 20.41 12.29
C THR A 82 1.48 20.92 13.32
N ARG A 83 0.43 20.14 13.61
CA ARG A 83 -0.70 20.51 14.49
C ARG A 83 -0.81 19.64 15.74
N LYS A 84 -0.21 18.45 15.74
CA LYS A 84 -0.27 17.48 16.85
C LYS A 84 1.13 17.29 17.43
N SER A 85 1.20 17.03 18.74
CA SER A 85 2.45 16.59 19.36
C SER A 85 2.86 15.20 18.83
N PRO A 86 4.16 14.84 18.80
CA PRO A 86 4.62 13.55 18.31
C PRO A 86 3.94 12.35 18.98
N PRO A 87 3.69 12.30 20.31
CA PRO A 87 2.95 11.20 20.92
C PRO A 87 1.49 11.10 20.47
N GLN A 88 0.83 12.25 20.26
CA GLN A 88 -0.54 12.27 19.77
C GLN A 88 -0.64 11.78 18.33
N LEU A 89 0.32 12.19 17.48
CA LEU A 89 0.41 11.71 16.11
C LEU A 89 0.71 10.20 16.06
N GLY A 90 1.68 9.74 16.86
CA GLY A 90 2.03 8.33 16.94
C GLY A 90 0.84 7.44 17.35
N THR A 91 0.12 7.86 18.40
CA THR A 91 -1.10 7.14 18.84
C THR A 91 -2.19 7.12 17.78
N PHE A 92 -2.38 8.23 17.06
CA PHE A 92 -3.34 8.31 15.96
C PHE A 92 -2.96 7.35 14.82
N LEU A 93 -1.71 7.39 14.37
CA LEU A 93 -1.19 6.54 13.29
C LEU A 93 -1.29 5.06 13.66
N PHE A 94 -0.90 4.71 14.88
CA PHE A 94 -0.99 3.33 15.38
C PHE A 94 -2.45 2.82 15.39
N LYS A 95 -3.38 3.56 15.99
CA LYS A 95 -4.79 3.16 16.05
C LYS A 95 -5.39 3.01 14.65
N ARG A 96 -5.10 3.95 13.75
CA ARG A 96 -5.63 3.93 12.39
C ARG A 96 -4.98 2.80 11.57
N GLY A 97 -3.67 2.59 11.71
CA GLY A 97 -2.96 1.49 11.06
C GLY A 97 -3.49 0.13 11.50
N MET A 98 -3.65 -0.09 12.79
CA MET A 98 -4.25 -1.34 13.33
C MET A 98 -5.68 -1.56 12.85
N TRP A 99 -6.47 -0.49 12.75
CA TRP A 99 -7.82 -0.59 12.21
C TRP A 99 -7.82 -1.01 10.73
N LEU A 100 -6.93 -0.45 9.90
CA LEU A 100 -6.81 -0.83 8.49
C LEU A 100 -6.35 -2.28 8.33
N ILE A 101 -5.39 -2.74 9.14
CA ILE A 101 -4.96 -4.14 9.17
C ILE A 101 -6.14 -5.07 9.51
N PHE A 102 -6.93 -4.70 10.53
CA PHE A 102 -8.12 -5.46 10.90
C PHE A 102 -9.14 -5.53 9.76
N VAL A 103 -9.43 -4.39 9.11
CA VAL A 103 -10.36 -4.34 7.97
C VAL A 103 -9.89 -5.24 6.83
N GLU A 104 -8.60 -5.21 6.48
CA GLU A 104 -8.05 -6.06 5.43
C GLU A 104 -8.21 -7.54 5.75
N VAL A 105 -7.75 -7.94 6.94
CA VAL A 105 -7.70 -9.36 7.31
C VAL A 105 -9.10 -9.92 7.58
N ALA A 106 -9.96 -9.17 8.29
CA ALA A 106 -11.26 -9.70 8.72
C ALA A 106 -12.38 -9.45 7.68
N ILE A 107 -12.38 -8.30 7.01
CA ILE A 107 -13.48 -7.89 6.14
C ILE A 107 -13.14 -8.15 4.67
N ILE A 108 -12.03 -7.56 4.17
CA ILE A 108 -11.70 -7.61 2.75
C ILE A 108 -11.35 -9.04 2.32
N SER A 109 -10.49 -9.74 3.07
CA SER A 109 -10.10 -11.12 2.76
C SER A 109 -11.32 -12.05 2.69
N THR A 110 -12.26 -11.89 3.63
CA THR A 110 -13.51 -12.67 3.61
C THR A 110 -14.41 -12.29 2.44
N SER A 111 -14.48 -10.99 2.09
CA SER A 111 -15.35 -10.49 1.02
C SER A 111 -14.89 -10.92 -0.37
N VAL A 112 -13.59 -11.15 -0.57
CA VAL A 112 -13.03 -11.57 -1.87
C VAL A 112 -13.48 -12.99 -2.23
N THR A 113 -13.59 -13.88 -1.25
CA THR A 113 -13.89 -15.30 -1.49
C THR A 113 -15.29 -15.72 -1.08
N PHE A 114 -15.95 -14.95 -0.21
CA PHE A 114 -17.18 -15.34 0.51
C PHE A 114 -17.07 -16.71 1.22
N ALA A 115 -15.84 -17.17 1.50
CA ALA A 115 -15.54 -18.47 2.10
C ALA A 115 -14.77 -18.31 3.42
N PRO A 116 -15.41 -17.80 4.50
CA PRO A 116 -14.74 -17.56 5.78
C PRO A 116 -14.29 -18.85 6.50
N LEU A 117 -14.88 -19.98 6.11
CA LEU A 117 -14.60 -21.30 6.71
C LEU A 117 -13.64 -22.17 5.89
N GLY A 118 -13.04 -21.59 4.85
CA GLY A 118 -12.06 -22.26 4.01
C GLY A 118 -12.53 -22.50 2.56
N ILE A 119 -11.57 -22.63 1.68
CA ILE A 119 -11.74 -22.84 0.25
C ILE A 119 -11.30 -24.26 -0.08
N ALA A 120 -12.18 -25.05 -0.70
CA ALA A 120 -11.91 -26.45 -1.02
C ALA A 120 -10.69 -26.62 -1.92
N GLU A 121 -10.49 -25.75 -2.90
CA GLU A 121 -9.37 -25.72 -3.84
C GLU A 121 -8.02 -25.40 -3.16
N LEU A 122 -8.07 -24.81 -1.97
CA LEU A 122 -6.90 -24.56 -1.12
C LEU A 122 -6.76 -25.60 0.03
N GLY A 123 -7.32 -26.78 -0.15
CA GLY A 123 -7.28 -27.84 0.88
C GLY A 123 -8.07 -27.50 2.14
N GLY A 124 -9.08 -26.63 2.06
CA GLY A 124 -9.88 -26.17 3.19
C GLY A 124 -9.26 -25.00 3.95
N ALA A 125 -8.17 -24.40 3.47
CA ALA A 125 -7.57 -23.23 4.10
C ALA A 125 -8.42 -21.97 3.88
N THR A 126 -8.42 -21.10 4.89
CA THR A 126 -9.03 -19.75 4.79
C THR A 126 -8.06 -18.79 4.13
N LEU A 127 -8.50 -18.09 3.09
CA LEU A 127 -7.67 -17.08 2.41
C LEU A 127 -7.52 -15.83 3.27
N VAL A 128 -6.27 -15.40 3.46
CA VAL A 128 -5.94 -14.06 3.95
C VAL A 128 -5.21 -13.33 2.83
N PHE A 129 -5.87 -12.33 2.25
CA PHE A 129 -5.35 -11.57 1.12
C PHE A 129 -4.84 -10.21 1.60
N LEU A 130 -3.52 -10.01 1.55
CA LEU A 130 -2.83 -8.82 2.03
C LEU A 130 -2.57 -7.86 0.85
N GLN A 131 -3.47 -6.88 0.70
CA GLN A 131 -3.47 -5.90 -0.38
C GLN A 131 -2.99 -4.51 0.07
N VAL A 132 -3.36 -3.47 -0.67
CA VAL A 132 -2.92 -2.09 -0.45
C VAL A 132 -3.33 -1.53 0.91
N ILE A 133 -4.50 -1.90 1.44
CA ILE A 133 -4.98 -1.42 2.76
C ILE A 133 -4.10 -1.97 3.88
N TRP A 134 -3.69 -3.24 3.78
CA TRP A 134 -2.67 -3.84 4.65
C TRP A 134 -1.37 -3.05 4.59
N ALA A 135 -0.83 -2.78 3.39
CA ALA A 135 0.42 -2.05 3.22
C ALA A 135 0.35 -0.63 3.81
N ILE A 136 -0.77 0.09 3.60
CA ILE A 136 -1.02 1.39 4.23
C ILE A 136 -1.07 1.26 5.75
N GLY A 137 -1.81 0.27 6.26
CA GLY A 137 -1.99 0.05 7.69
C GLY A 137 -0.65 -0.19 8.41
N VAL A 138 0.15 -1.13 7.92
CA VAL A 138 1.47 -1.43 8.50
C VAL A 138 2.42 -0.26 8.35
N SER A 139 2.45 0.40 7.18
CA SER A 139 3.30 1.58 6.97
C SER A 139 2.93 2.73 7.91
N MET A 140 1.64 2.91 8.27
CA MET A 140 1.22 3.88 9.28
C MET A 140 1.70 3.50 10.69
N VAL A 141 1.67 2.22 11.06
CA VAL A 141 2.20 1.74 12.35
C VAL A 141 3.70 2.01 12.44
N VAL A 142 4.45 1.66 11.38
CA VAL A 142 5.90 1.90 11.30
C VAL A 142 6.21 3.39 11.33
N LEU A 143 5.50 4.21 10.56
CA LEU A 143 5.65 5.66 10.59
C LEU A 143 5.34 6.22 11.98
N GLY A 144 4.33 5.68 12.69
CA GLY A 144 4.00 6.06 14.06
C GLY A 144 5.16 5.90 15.04
N ALA A 145 6.04 4.91 14.80
CA ALA A 145 7.28 4.73 15.58
C ALA A 145 8.43 5.60 15.04
N LEU A 146 8.61 5.68 13.70
CA LEU A 146 9.77 6.37 13.11
C LEU A 146 9.64 7.90 13.08
N GLN A 147 8.45 8.47 13.18
CA GLN A 147 8.24 9.93 13.17
C GLN A 147 9.03 10.69 14.26
N PHE A 148 9.36 10.02 15.37
CA PHE A 148 10.17 10.62 16.44
C PHE A 148 11.61 10.96 16.01
N LEU A 149 12.08 10.36 14.90
CA LEU A 149 13.38 10.69 14.31
C LEU A 149 13.36 12.02 13.53
N GLY A 150 12.18 12.59 13.36
CA GLY A 150 11.96 13.83 12.62
C GLY A 150 11.74 13.63 11.10
N PRO A 151 11.10 14.63 10.43
CA PRO A 151 10.70 14.51 9.05
C PRO A 151 11.87 14.35 8.06
N ARG A 152 13.00 15.04 8.31
CA ARG A 152 14.19 14.92 7.45
C ARG A 152 14.79 13.52 7.48
N THR A 153 14.86 12.89 8.64
CA THR A 153 15.36 11.51 8.78
C THR A 153 14.42 10.54 8.10
N CYS A 154 13.11 10.70 8.28
CA CYS A 154 12.10 9.88 7.58
C CYS A 154 12.21 10.04 6.06
N LEU A 155 12.43 11.26 5.54
CA LEU A 155 12.65 11.51 4.12
C LEU A 155 13.83 10.69 3.58
N TRP A 156 14.99 10.82 4.22
CA TRP A 156 16.18 10.11 3.75
C TRP A 156 16.08 8.59 3.91
N LEU A 157 15.45 8.11 4.97
CA LEU A 157 15.14 6.67 5.10
C LEU A 157 14.21 6.21 4.00
N GLY A 158 13.18 6.98 3.67
CA GLY A 158 12.29 6.68 2.56
C GLY A 158 13.01 6.59 1.22
N VAL A 159 13.89 7.57 0.91
CA VAL A 159 14.75 7.56 -0.29
C VAL A 159 15.67 6.35 -0.30
N LEU A 160 16.35 6.08 0.83
CA LEU A 160 17.27 4.94 0.95
C LEU A 160 16.57 3.62 0.70
N ILE A 161 15.38 3.42 1.27
CA ILE A 161 14.59 2.20 1.05
C ILE A 161 14.19 2.10 -0.43
N LEU A 162 13.65 3.16 -1.03
CA LEU A 162 13.17 3.13 -2.41
C LEU A 162 14.26 2.94 -3.45
N VAL A 163 15.45 3.51 -3.23
CA VAL A 163 16.60 3.33 -4.13
C VAL A 163 17.31 2.01 -3.85
N GLY A 164 17.34 1.60 -2.57
CA GLY A 164 18.13 0.47 -2.12
C GLY A 164 17.44 -0.88 -2.16
N HIS A 165 16.09 -0.93 -2.16
CA HIS A 165 15.41 -2.22 -2.05
C HIS A 165 15.70 -3.18 -3.22
N ASN A 166 15.82 -2.68 -4.44
CA ASN A 166 16.19 -3.49 -5.62
C ASN A 166 17.65 -4.00 -5.59
N LEU A 167 18.51 -3.37 -4.79
CA LEU A 167 19.89 -3.86 -4.59
C LEU A 167 19.91 -5.16 -3.76
N LEU A 168 18.82 -5.50 -3.09
CA LEU A 168 18.65 -6.71 -2.31
C LEU A 168 18.20 -7.91 -3.17
N ASP A 169 17.67 -7.67 -4.38
CA ASP A 169 17.16 -8.72 -5.27
C ASP A 169 18.21 -9.81 -5.59
N PRO A 170 19.49 -9.50 -5.82
CA PRO A 170 20.51 -10.52 -6.03
C PRO A 170 20.78 -11.39 -4.78
N LEU A 171 20.53 -10.87 -3.57
CA LEU A 171 20.72 -11.56 -2.30
C LEU A 171 19.50 -12.42 -1.94
N TRP A 172 18.33 -11.97 -2.37
CA TRP A 172 17.03 -12.63 -2.16
C TRP A 172 16.25 -12.64 -3.48
N PRO A 173 16.63 -13.53 -4.43
CA PRO A 173 15.88 -13.66 -5.66
C PRO A 173 14.45 -14.13 -5.36
N ALA A 174 13.47 -13.55 -6.06
CA ALA A 174 12.09 -13.97 -5.94
C ALA A 174 11.98 -15.47 -6.23
N PRO A 175 11.32 -16.27 -5.38
CA PRO A 175 11.14 -17.68 -5.63
C PRO A 175 10.25 -17.89 -6.86
N ASP A 176 10.41 -19.04 -7.52
CA ASP A 176 9.45 -19.46 -8.52
C ASP A 176 8.06 -19.56 -7.89
N LEU A 177 7.02 -19.15 -8.63
CA LEU A 177 5.63 -19.16 -8.16
C LEU A 177 5.16 -20.53 -7.62
N THR A 178 5.88 -21.59 -7.98
CA THR A 178 5.61 -22.98 -7.58
C THR A 178 6.30 -23.42 -6.29
N SER A 179 7.32 -22.69 -5.83
CA SER A 179 8.20 -23.13 -4.74
C SER A 179 7.77 -22.65 -3.34
N GLY A 180 6.72 -21.84 -3.24
CA GLY A 180 6.30 -21.24 -1.97
C GLY A 180 7.36 -20.28 -1.41
N SER A 181 6.92 -19.17 -0.83
CA SER A 181 7.83 -18.19 -0.23
C SER A 181 7.98 -18.44 1.26
N SER A 182 9.12 -18.08 1.83
CA SER A 182 9.15 -17.90 3.28
C SER A 182 8.28 -16.71 3.69
N ALA A 183 7.61 -16.80 4.84
CA ALA A 183 6.64 -15.79 5.26
C ALA A 183 7.25 -14.37 5.34
N TRP A 184 8.49 -14.24 5.85
CA TRP A 184 9.14 -12.93 6.00
C TRP A 184 9.58 -12.35 4.66
N GLU A 185 9.97 -13.16 3.69
CA GLU A 185 10.34 -12.73 2.34
C GLU A 185 9.12 -12.20 1.60
N ALA A 186 8.01 -12.95 1.61
CA ALA A 186 6.76 -12.52 1.01
C ALA A 186 6.22 -11.23 1.66
N LEU A 187 6.34 -11.11 2.99
CA LEU A 187 5.86 -9.90 3.67
C LEU A 187 6.70 -8.67 3.38
N LEU A 188 8.01 -8.80 3.13
CA LEU A 188 8.91 -7.65 3.04
C LEU A 188 9.37 -7.33 1.61
N PHE A 189 9.69 -8.33 0.78
CA PHE A 189 10.47 -8.11 -0.43
C PHE A 189 9.69 -8.34 -1.72
N TYR A 190 8.91 -9.42 -1.83
CA TYR A 190 8.23 -9.74 -3.10
C TYR A 190 6.83 -10.35 -2.88
N GLN A 191 6.03 -10.30 -3.91
CA GLN A 191 4.72 -10.95 -3.89
C GLN A 191 4.87 -12.46 -3.74
N GLY A 192 4.09 -13.05 -2.85
CA GLY A 192 4.21 -14.48 -2.59
C GLY A 192 3.07 -15.01 -1.72
N SER A 193 3.09 -16.31 -1.49
CA SER A 193 2.12 -16.98 -0.66
C SER A 193 2.77 -17.97 0.29
N PHE A 194 2.17 -18.18 1.44
CA PHE A 194 2.61 -19.15 2.44
C PHE A 194 1.43 -19.63 3.29
N LEU A 195 1.62 -20.75 3.99
CA LEU A 195 0.62 -21.31 4.90
C LEU A 195 1.01 -21.04 6.35
N ILE A 196 0.04 -20.58 7.15
CA ILE A 196 0.16 -20.52 8.61
C ILE A 196 -1.06 -21.21 9.23
N GLY A 197 -0.89 -22.44 9.71
CA GLY A 197 -2.01 -23.22 10.24
C GLY A 197 -3.11 -23.40 9.20
N PRO A 198 -4.36 -23.02 9.51
CA PRO A 198 -5.47 -23.12 8.57
C PRO A 198 -5.57 -21.95 7.57
N PHE A 199 -4.59 -21.04 7.57
CA PHE A 199 -4.63 -19.84 6.74
C PHE A 199 -3.67 -19.93 5.56
N PHE A 200 -4.19 -19.74 4.34
CA PHE A 200 -3.40 -19.48 3.15
C PHE A 200 -3.25 -17.96 2.98
N VAL A 201 -2.05 -17.46 3.22
CA VAL A 201 -1.75 -16.04 3.16
C VAL A 201 -1.18 -15.71 1.78
N LEU A 202 -1.85 -14.82 1.06
CA LEU A 202 -1.40 -14.28 -0.22
C LEU A 202 -1.02 -12.80 -0.03
N VAL A 203 0.25 -12.49 -0.27
CA VAL A 203 0.79 -11.14 -0.14
C VAL A 203 0.92 -10.51 -1.54
N ALA A 204 0.06 -9.55 -1.85
CA ALA A 204 0.13 -8.79 -3.09
C ALA A 204 0.96 -7.51 -2.95
N TYR A 205 1.16 -7.02 -1.71
CA TYR A 205 1.86 -5.76 -1.43
C TYR A 205 2.95 -5.99 -0.38
N PRO A 206 4.18 -6.37 -0.77
CA PRO A 206 5.33 -6.53 0.13
C PRO A 206 5.71 -5.18 0.75
N LEU A 207 6.01 -5.16 2.05
CA LEU A 207 5.97 -3.95 2.88
C LEU A 207 7.13 -2.97 2.66
N LEU A 208 8.31 -3.45 2.30
CA LEU A 208 9.53 -2.63 2.35
C LEU A 208 9.41 -1.36 1.51
N ALA A 209 9.05 -1.51 0.23
CA ALA A 209 8.90 -0.37 -0.67
C ALA A 209 7.77 0.57 -0.24
N TRP A 210 6.65 0.04 0.26
CA TRP A 210 5.49 0.82 0.69
C TRP A 210 5.77 1.63 1.96
N ILE A 211 6.54 1.08 2.90
CA ILE A 211 7.07 1.83 4.04
C ILE A 211 7.95 2.99 3.54
N GLY A 212 8.83 2.75 2.56
CA GLY A 212 9.65 3.78 1.94
C GLY A 212 8.82 4.92 1.34
N VAL A 213 7.76 4.59 0.58
CA VAL A 213 6.85 5.59 -0.01
C VAL A 213 6.12 6.40 1.06
N MET A 214 5.65 5.76 2.13
CA MET A 214 4.98 6.44 3.24
C MET A 214 5.93 7.41 3.96
N LEU A 215 7.16 6.98 4.25
CA LEU A 215 8.19 7.81 4.89
C LEU A 215 8.58 9.01 4.01
N LEU A 216 8.71 8.79 2.70
CA LEU A 216 8.98 9.84 1.72
C LEU A 216 7.85 10.89 1.74
N GLY A 217 6.60 10.44 1.71
CA GLY A 217 5.44 11.32 1.80
C GLY A 217 5.41 12.14 3.09
N PHE A 218 5.70 11.53 4.24
CA PHE A 218 5.77 12.20 5.54
C PHE A 218 6.88 13.26 5.59
N GLY A 219 8.06 12.92 5.10
CA GLY A 219 9.23 13.80 5.15
C GLY A 219 9.18 14.96 4.15
N SER A 220 8.32 14.88 3.11
CA SER A 220 8.14 15.92 2.09
C SER A 220 7.03 16.94 2.40
N ALA A 221 6.33 16.79 3.53
CA ALA A 221 5.18 17.61 3.93
C ALA A 221 5.58 18.94 4.74
#